data_ba68886a8cf2e3fc3cc94c076cc48f97
#
_entry.id   ba68886a8cf2e3fc3cc94c076cc48f97
#
_cell.length_a   1.000
_cell.length_b   1.000
_cell.length_c   1.000
_cell.angle_alpha   90.00
_cell.angle_beta   90.00
_cell.angle_gamma   90.00
#
_symmetry.space_group_name_H-M   'P 1'
#
loop_
_entity.id
_entity.type
_entity.pdbx_description
1 polymer ?
#
loop_
_entity_poly.entity_id
_entity_poly.type
_entity_poly.pdbx_seq_one_letter_code
_entity_poly.pdbx_strand_id
1 'polypeptide(L)'
;MMRISLKTRIVCLQLCLTLASTLQAADKFVSFIREEGTLELVTSQQRSFSILCADEEHKGVLTAVHNLQEDFYKVADIRPALVADAKQKGSADGQNVRILIGSFDESPFIKQLVKSKKLDARELKGKNEKFIITTVKDPVEGIPGEVLLIAGSDKRGTIYGVYELSRQIGVSPWYWWADVPVKKHKTLYVDAPTTVSKTPSVKYRGVFLNDEDWGLKPWAAKTFEKERGNIGPRTYAKICELLLRLKANHLAPAMHPVSTAFYKIPENKLVADTFAIVMGSSHCEPLLLNTASEWNSKTMGPWDYGKNKDKINEVLGNRVKENCAYENVYTLALRGLHDAAMGGGDVPMKEKVKMLESALKDQRNLIAEHIDRPVETIPQAFTPYKEVLEIYSNGLELPDDVTIIWPDDNFGYMKRLSGPHEQKRSGRAGVYYHVSYLGVPHSYLWYSTTPPALMYEELRKAYDTTADRIWLANCGDLKGAEMQVSLFLDMAYDIDSFNANNVVTYPARWLAKMFGDQYYSVFEDITSSHINLAFSRKPEYM
;
A
#
# COMPACT_ATOMS: atom_id res chain seq x y z
N MET A 1 -12.75 -51.30 -24.77
CA MET A 1 -11.65 -50.59 -24.04
C MET A 1 -10.56 -50.25 -25.01
N MET A 2 -10.48 -48.98 -25.43
CA MET A 2 -9.45 -48.49 -26.38
C MET A 2 -8.13 -48.25 -25.61
N ARG A 3 -7.08 -49.00 -25.95
CA ARG A 3 -5.73 -48.77 -25.39
C ARG A 3 -5.11 -47.54 -26.03
N ILE A 4 -5.04 -46.45 -25.29
CA ILE A 4 -4.31 -45.24 -25.68
C ILE A 4 -2.80 -45.58 -25.73
N SER A 5 -2.14 -45.34 -26.88
CA SER A 5 -0.75 -45.72 -27.10
C SER A 5 0.20 -44.94 -26.14
N LEU A 6 1.31 -45.57 -25.80
CA LEU A 6 2.34 -44.98 -24.93
C LEU A 6 2.88 -43.63 -25.48
N LYS A 7 2.96 -43.49 -26.83
CA LYS A 7 3.34 -42.22 -27.48
C LYS A 7 2.34 -41.09 -27.22
N THR A 8 1.04 -41.37 -27.23
CA THR A 8 -0.01 -40.36 -26.94
C THR A 8 0.04 -39.94 -25.48
N ARG A 9 0.37 -40.85 -24.56
CA ARG A 9 0.57 -40.50 -23.14
C ARG A 9 1.78 -39.62 -22.88
N ILE A 10 2.90 -39.87 -23.61
CA ILE A 10 4.13 -39.02 -23.49
C ILE A 10 3.89 -37.63 -24.07
N VAL A 11 3.20 -37.52 -25.21
CA VAL A 11 2.84 -36.20 -25.78
C VAL A 11 1.88 -35.43 -24.90
N CYS A 12 0.86 -36.08 -24.30
CA CYS A 12 0.01 -35.43 -23.34
C CYS A 12 0.75 -35.02 -22.07
N LEU A 13 1.70 -35.82 -21.58
CA LEU A 13 2.51 -35.47 -20.41
C LEU A 13 3.48 -34.29 -20.71
N GLN A 14 4.06 -34.24 -21.91
CA GLN A 14 4.87 -33.09 -22.34
C GLN A 14 4.03 -31.84 -22.58
N LEU A 15 2.81 -31.94 -23.14
CA LEU A 15 1.89 -30.82 -23.27
C LEU A 15 1.40 -30.32 -21.88
N CYS A 16 1.14 -31.23 -20.95
CA CYS A 16 0.79 -30.83 -19.57
C CYS A 16 1.95 -30.19 -18.82
N LEU A 17 3.18 -30.63 -19.04
CA LEU A 17 4.39 -30.03 -18.46
C LEU A 17 4.71 -28.66 -19.09
N THR A 18 4.44 -28.44 -20.37
CA THR A 18 4.59 -27.13 -21.01
C THR A 18 3.46 -26.16 -20.68
N LEU A 19 2.25 -26.65 -20.39
CA LEU A 19 1.14 -25.82 -19.91
C LEU A 19 1.24 -25.46 -18.41
N ALA A 20 1.93 -26.28 -17.62
CA ALA A 20 2.20 -25.96 -16.20
C ALA A 20 3.34 -24.95 -16.01
N SER A 21 4.19 -24.73 -17.02
CA SER A 21 5.28 -23.76 -16.97
C SER A 21 4.90 -22.36 -17.51
N THR A 22 3.68 -22.15 -17.99
CA THR A 22 3.22 -20.86 -18.54
C THR A 22 2.44 -20.01 -17.56
N LEU A 23 2.29 -20.45 -16.30
CA LEU A 23 1.70 -19.62 -15.24
C LEU A 23 2.80 -19.12 -14.31
N GLN A 24 3.26 -17.91 -14.61
CA GLN A 24 4.11 -17.04 -13.77
C GLN A 24 5.59 -16.90 -14.13
N ALA A 25 5.92 -16.81 -15.42
CA ALA A 25 7.01 -15.93 -15.83
C ALA A 25 6.40 -14.57 -16.21
N ALA A 26 5.57 -13.99 -15.35
CA ALA A 26 5.19 -12.60 -15.51
C ALA A 26 6.46 -11.77 -15.31
N ASP A 27 7.05 -11.39 -16.44
CA ASP A 27 7.67 -10.11 -16.68
C ASP A 27 9.01 -9.86 -15.99
N LYS A 28 9.92 -10.83 -16.00
CA LYS A 28 11.31 -10.53 -15.73
C LYS A 28 11.89 -9.86 -16.98
N PHE A 29 11.98 -8.53 -16.95
CA PHE A 29 12.55 -7.73 -18.04
C PHE A 29 13.99 -7.25 -17.74
N VAL A 30 14.55 -7.58 -16.59
CA VAL A 30 15.95 -7.31 -16.22
C VAL A 30 16.74 -8.62 -16.20
N SER A 31 17.90 -8.63 -16.88
CA SER A 31 18.88 -9.72 -16.86
C SER A 31 20.23 -9.21 -16.38
N PHE A 32 21.00 -10.09 -15.74
CA PHE A 32 22.41 -9.84 -15.37
C PHE A 32 23.38 -10.51 -16.34
N ILE A 33 22.86 -11.21 -17.34
CA ILE A 33 23.60 -11.89 -18.40
C ILE A 33 23.17 -11.25 -19.72
N ARG A 34 24.14 -10.99 -20.60
CA ARG A 34 23.87 -10.40 -21.91
C ARG A 34 23.10 -11.38 -22.79
N GLU A 35 22.01 -10.92 -23.36
CA GLU A 35 21.24 -11.58 -24.39
C GLU A 35 21.18 -10.68 -25.63
N GLU A 36 20.98 -11.28 -26.82
CA GLU A 36 20.91 -10.52 -28.07
C GLU A 36 19.66 -9.62 -28.08
N GLY A 37 19.82 -8.36 -28.47
CA GLY A 37 18.71 -7.39 -28.54
C GLY A 37 18.38 -6.68 -27.23
N THR A 38 19.09 -6.95 -26.12
CA THR A 38 18.86 -6.28 -24.84
C THR A 38 19.47 -4.88 -24.78
N LEU A 39 18.76 -3.95 -24.13
CA LEU A 39 19.28 -2.62 -23.79
C LEU A 39 20.33 -2.75 -22.66
N GLU A 40 21.54 -2.26 -22.90
CA GLU A 40 22.62 -2.24 -21.91
C GLU A 40 22.45 -1.05 -20.98
N LEU A 41 22.17 -1.30 -19.68
CA LEU A 41 22.17 -0.25 -18.64
C LEU A 41 23.54 -0.13 -17.97
N VAL A 42 24.14 -1.25 -17.56
CA VAL A 42 25.45 -1.30 -16.90
C VAL A 42 26.27 -2.41 -17.51
N THR A 43 27.47 -2.06 -17.97
CA THR A 43 28.47 -3.03 -18.46
C THR A 43 29.84 -2.68 -17.92
N SER A 44 30.87 -3.52 -18.20
CA SER A 44 32.25 -3.21 -17.84
C SER A 44 32.79 -1.95 -18.54
N GLN A 45 32.25 -1.62 -19.71
CA GLN A 45 32.65 -0.46 -20.53
C GLN A 45 31.75 0.75 -20.26
N GLN A 46 30.51 0.54 -19.84
CA GLN A 46 29.52 1.60 -19.55
C GLN A 46 29.14 1.56 -18.08
N ARG A 47 29.76 2.43 -17.29
CA ARG A 47 29.52 2.54 -15.85
C ARG A 47 28.84 3.85 -15.45
N SER A 48 28.29 4.58 -16.42
CA SER A 48 27.51 5.78 -16.19
C SER A 48 26.39 5.90 -17.23
N PHE A 49 25.24 6.37 -16.80
CA PHE A 49 24.11 6.74 -17.67
C PHE A 49 23.24 7.76 -16.94
N SER A 50 22.25 8.31 -17.64
CA SER A 50 21.33 9.29 -17.07
C SER A 50 19.89 8.78 -17.08
N ILE A 51 19.13 9.26 -16.09
CA ILE A 51 17.67 9.10 -16.00
C ILE A 51 17.06 10.47 -16.35
N LEU A 52 16.22 10.52 -17.37
CA LEU A 52 15.46 11.69 -17.74
C LEU A 52 14.10 11.67 -17.02
N CYS A 53 13.85 12.68 -16.19
CA CYS A 53 12.58 12.89 -15.48
C CYS A 53 12.38 14.41 -15.33
N ALA A 54 11.24 14.91 -15.75
CA ALA A 54 10.97 16.35 -15.71
C ALA A 54 10.82 16.87 -14.26
N ASP A 55 11.27 18.09 -13.99
CA ASP A 55 11.18 18.72 -12.66
C ASP A 55 9.72 19.05 -12.27
N GLU A 56 8.82 19.15 -13.27
CA GLU A 56 7.39 19.39 -13.06
C GLU A 56 6.63 18.18 -12.51
N GLU A 57 7.25 17.01 -12.46
CA GLU A 57 6.65 15.81 -11.89
C GLU A 57 6.33 15.98 -10.41
N HIS A 58 5.31 15.25 -9.96
CA HIS A 58 4.94 15.22 -8.55
C HIS A 58 6.13 14.82 -7.68
N LYS A 59 6.29 15.48 -6.52
CA LYS A 59 7.41 15.23 -5.57
C LYS A 59 7.61 13.76 -5.25
N GLY A 60 6.53 12.97 -5.17
CA GLY A 60 6.61 11.52 -4.95
C GLY A 60 7.29 10.77 -6.08
N VAL A 61 7.08 11.19 -7.33
CA VAL A 61 7.78 10.63 -8.51
C VAL A 61 9.26 10.96 -8.42
N LEU A 62 9.60 12.22 -8.17
CA LEU A 62 11.00 12.66 -8.01
C LEU A 62 11.68 11.91 -6.85
N THR A 63 10.99 11.72 -5.72
CA THR A 63 11.50 10.94 -4.59
C THR A 63 11.75 9.47 -4.98
N ALA A 64 10.84 8.85 -5.72
CA ALA A 64 11.03 7.48 -6.20
C ALA A 64 12.21 7.36 -7.18
N VAL A 65 12.42 8.37 -8.05
CA VAL A 65 13.56 8.43 -8.96
C VAL A 65 14.90 8.58 -8.19
N HIS A 66 14.94 9.41 -7.14
CA HIS A 66 16.10 9.47 -6.24
C HIS A 66 16.36 8.14 -5.52
N ASN A 67 15.31 7.47 -5.06
CA ASN A 67 15.45 6.13 -4.47
C ASN A 67 15.98 5.12 -5.49
N LEU A 68 15.58 5.20 -6.75
CA LEU A 68 16.10 4.35 -7.83
C LEU A 68 17.60 4.59 -8.08
N GLN A 69 18.10 5.83 -8.00
CA GLN A 69 19.54 6.10 -8.06
C GLN A 69 20.30 5.36 -6.94
N GLU A 70 19.76 5.43 -5.71
CA GLU A 70 20.37 4.73 -4.57
C GLU A 70 20.26 3.20 -4.73
N ASP A 71 19.21 2.72 -5.36
CA ASP A 71 19.03 1.29 -5.63
C ASP A 71 20.06 0.79 -6.67
N PHE A 72 20.34 1.57 -7.73
CA PHE A 72 21.45 1.29 -8.66
C PHE A 72 22.81 1.30 -7.94
N TYR A 73 23.00 2.20 -6.98
CA TYR A 73 24.23 2.22 -6.18
C TYR A 73 24.37 0.95 -5.32
N LYS A 74 23.28 0.52 -4.67
CA LYS A 74 23.28 -0.72 -3.90
C LYS A 74 23.58 -1.95 -4.76
N VAL A 75 23.06 -1.99 -6.00
CA VAL A 75 23.17 -3.14 -6.89
C VAL A 75 24.45 -3.15 -7.72
N ALA A 76 24.91 -1.98 -8.23
CA ALA A 76 25.97 -1.93 -9.23
C ALA A 76 27.10 -0.93 -8.92
N ASP A 77 27.09 -0.27 -7.74
CA ASP A 77 28.03 0.78 -7.35
C ASP A 77 28.06 1.98 -8.31
N ILE A 78 26.92 2.30 -8.92
CA ILE A 78 26.75 3.48 -9.78
C ILE A 78 25.54 4.29 -9.34
N ARG A 79 25.63 5.61 -9.45
CA ARG A 79 24.47 6.51 -9.32
C ARG A 79 24.24 7.16 -10.68
N PRO A 80 23.17 6.77 -11.40
CA PRO A 80 22.83 7.46 -12.65
C PRO A 80 22.61 8.95 -12.42
N ALA A 81 23.04 9.79 -13.35
CA ALA A 81 22.74 11.23 -13.27
C ALA A 81 21.25 11.49 -13.50
N LEU A 82 20.67 12.50 -12.83
CA LEU A 82 19.31 12.95 -13.13
C LEU A 82 19.35 14.14 -14.07
N VAL A 83 18.52 14.11 -15.10
CA VAL A 83 18.37 15.14 -16.11
C VAL A 83 16.92 15.53 -16.21
N ALA A 84 16.63 16.79 -16.03
CA ALA A 84 15.26 17.32 -16.12
C ALA A 84 14.89 17.83 -17.52
N ASP A 85 15.88 18.23 -18.31
CA ASP A 85 15.69 18.76 -19.67
C ASP A 85 16.55 17.98 -20.69
N ALA A 86 15.90 17.50 -21.74
CA ALA A 86 16.54 16.84 -22.87
C ALA A 86 17.51 17.74 -23.64
N LYS A 87 17.40 19.07 -23.50
CA LYS A 87 18.19 20.09 -24.19
C LYS A 87 19.36 20.65 -23.37
N GLN A 88 19.60 20.15 -22.19
CA GLN A 88 20.76 20.55 -21.38
C GLN A 88 22.08 20.22 -22.12
N LYS A 89 22.45 21.12 -23.04
CA LYS A 89 23.71 21.05 -23.77
C LYS A 89 24.83 21.47 -22.82
N GLY A 90 25.75 20.57 -22.50
CA GLY A 90 27.00 20.94 -21.85
C GLY A 90 27.47 20.08 -20.68
N SER A 91 26.67 19.19 -20.15
CA SER A 91 27.18 18.14 -19.27
C SER A 91 27.39 16.87 -20.08
N ALA A 92 28.51 16.19 -19.88
CA ALA A 92 28.77 14.84 -20.44
C ALA A 92 27.67 13.85 -20.07
N ASP A 93 26.85 14.19 -19.06
CA ASP A 93 25.80 13.39 -18.46
C ASP A 93 24.49 13.40 -19.28
N GLY A 94 24.16 14.45 -20.03
CA GLY A 94 22.93 14.54 -20.85
C GLY A 94 22.97 13.71 -22.14
N GLN A 95 24.15 13.24 -22.56
CA GLN A 95 24.29 12.49 -23.83
C GLN A 95 24.02 10.99 -23.73
N ASN A 96 23.86 10.43 -22.53
CA ASN A 96 23.70 9.00 -22.30
C ASN A 96 22.47 8.66 -21.48
N VAL A 97 21.32 9.23 -21.84
CA VAL A 97 20.04 8.88 -21.22
C VAL A 97 19.70 7.42 -21.59
N ARG A 98 19.46 6.58 -20.59
CA ARG A 98 19.06 5.18 -20.75
C ARG A 98 17.69 4.88 -20.17
N ILE A 99 17.18 5.74 -19.30
CA ILE A 99 15.85 5.59 -18.69
C ILE A 99 15.11 6.91 -18.82
N LEU A 100 13.84 6.85 -19.25
CA LEU A 100 12.91 7.98 -19.28
C LEU A 100 11.73 7.63 -18.37
N ILE A 101 11.43 8.53 -17.41
CA ILE A 101 10.37 8.34 -16.43
C ILE A 101 9.41 9.51 -16.48
N GLY A 102 8.10 9.24 -16.43
CA GLY A 102 7.12 10.30 -16.31
C GLY A 102 5.68 9.81 -16.16
N SER A 103 4.82 10.71 -15.69
CA SER A 103 3.38 10.52 -15.60
C SER A 103 2.67 11.04 -16.85
N PHE A 104 1.52 10.42 -17.18
CA PHE A 104 0.68 10.86 -18.28
C PHE A 104 0.12 12.27 -18.03
N ASP A 105 -0.19 12.59 -16.78
CA ASP A 105 -0.82 13.85 -16.42
C ASP A 105 0.17 15.03 -16.43
N GLU A 106 1.38 14.86 -15.94
CA GLU A 106 2.32 15.96 -15.75
C GLU A 106 3.45 16.00 -16.78
N SER A 107 4.08 14.86 -17.12
CA SER A 107 5.29 14.82 -17.91
C SER A 107 5.16 15.41 -19.32
N PRO A 108 5.96 16.44 -19.68
CA PRO A 108 6.00 16.92 -21.04
C PRO A 108 6.56 15.89 -22.02
N PHE A 109 7.46 15.02 -21.56
CA PHE A 109 8.06 13.97 -22.38
C PHE A 109 7.04 12.86 -22.73
N ILE A 110 6.22 12.46 -21.76
CA ILE A 110 5.16 11.47 -22.01
C ILE A 110 4.12 12.04 -22.96
N LYS A 111 3.72 13.30 -22.79
CA LYS A 111 2.82 14.00 -23.74
C LYS A 111 3.39 14.06 -25.15
N GLN A 112 4.70 14.28 -25.29
CA GLN A 112 5.39 14.28 -26.59
C GLN A 112 5.42 12.87 -27.22
N LEU A 113 5.70 11.81 -26.45
CA LEU A 113 5.69 10.43 -26.92
C LEU A 113 4.31 10.00 -27.43
N VAL A 114 3.25 10.38 -26.73
CA VAL A 114 1.87 10.12 -27.15
C VAL A 114 1.54 10.88 -28.45
N LYS A 115 1.91 12.16 -28.55
CA LYS A 115 1.69 12.98 -29.74
C LYS A 115 2.43 12.44 -30.97
N SER A 116 3.66 11.94 -30.77
CA SER A 116 4.47 11.34 -31.85
C SER A 116 4.12 9.87 -32.15
N LYS A 117 3.10 9.30 -31.46
CA LYS A 117 2.65 7.91 -31.58
C LYS A 117 3.72 6.87 -31.22
N LYS A 118 4.70 7.26 -30.41
CA LYS A 118 5.73 6.35 -29.87
C LYS A 118 5.29 5.65 -28.57
N LEU A 119 4.23 6.16 -27.93
CA LEU A 119 3.55 5.54 -26.79
C LEU A 119 2.05 5.50 -27.03
N ASP A 120 1.46 4.32 -26.91
CA ASP A 120 0.01 4.17 -26.90
C ASP A 120 -0.56 4.47 -25.51
N ALA A 121 -1.26 5.57 -25.40
CA ALA A 121 -1.80 6.03 -24.13
C ALA A 121 -3.14 5.38 -23.72
N ARG A 122 -3.71 4.47 -24.51
CA ARG A 122 -5.02 3.85 -24.21
C ARG A 122 -5.01 3.10 -22.87
N GLU A 123 -3.86 2.54 -22.50
CA GLU A 123 -3.69 1.82 -21.24
C GLU A 123 -3.43 2.73 -20.04
N LEU A 124 -3.17 4.03 -20.26
CA LEU A 124 -2.88 5.00 -19.19
C LEU A 124 -4.01 6.01 -19.01
N LYS A 125 -4.55 6.53 -20.10
CA LYS A 125 -5.54 7.62 -20.09
C LYS A 125 -6.81 7.24 -19.31
N GLY A 126 -7.12 8.01 -18.26
CA GLY A 126 -8.29 7.78 -17.40
C GLY A 126 -8.21 6.51 -16.55
N LYS A 127 -7.03 5.93 -16.43
CA LYS A 127 -6.76 4.80 -15.52
C LYS A 127 -6.14 5.31 -14.22
N ASN A 128 -6.26 4.51 -13.17
CA ASN A 128 -5.68 4.83 -11.88
C ASN A 128 -4.53 3.86 -11.59
N GLU A 129 -3.38 4.42 -11.20
CA GLU A 129 -2.24 3.69 -10.66
C GLU A 129 -1.70 2.59 -11.58
N LYS A 130 -1.90 2.75 -12.91
CA LYS A 130 -1.31 1.88 -13.93
C LYS A 130 0.03 2.42 -14.41
N PHE A 131 0.87 1.52 -14.88
CA PHE A 131 2.12 1.89 -15.55
C PHE A 131 2.40 0.99 -16.77
N ILE A 132 3.22 1.52 -17.67
CA ILE A 132 3.82 0.82 -18.81
C ILE A 132 5.33 0.88 -18.64
N ILE A 133 5.98 -0.27 -18.83
CA ILE A 133 7.44 -0.38 -18.97
C ILE A 133 7.70 -0.97 -20.34
N THR A 134 8.53 -0.29 -21.16
CA THR A 134 8.88 -0.72 -22.52
C THR A 134 10.18 -0.05 -22.96
N THR A 135 10.80 -0.50 -24.05
CA THR A 135 11.86 0.25 -24.71
C THR A 135 11.31 1.14 -25.82
N VAL A 136 11.90 2.30 -26.01
CA VAL A 136 11.54 3.25 -27.08
C VAL A 136 12.79 3.79 -27.74
N LYS A 137 12.83 3.73 -29.07
CA LYS A 137 13.95 4.28 -29.86
C LYS A 137 13.73 5.75 -30.15
N ASP A 138 14.81 6.56 -29.95
CA ASP A 138 14.82 8.01 -30.18
C ASP A 138 13.59 8.70 -29.55
N PRO A 139 13.38 8.58 -28.20
CA PRO A 139 12.09 8.88 -27.57
C PRO A 139 11.64 10.32 -27.81
N VAL A 140 12.53 11.27 -27.61
CA VAL A 140 12.26 12.71 -27.75
C VAL A 140 13.43 13.39 -28.43
N GLU A 141 13.23 14.60 -28.96
CA GLU A 141 14.30 15.39 -29.57
C GLU A 141 15.45 15.64 -28.59
N GLY A 142 16.67 15.35 -29.01
CA GLY A 142 17.88 15.49 -28.20
C GLY A 142 18.31 14.21 -27.46
N ILE A 143 17.51 13.18 -27.46
CA ILE A 143 17.81 11.86 -26.85
C ILE A 143 17.88 10.79 -27.94
N PRO A 144 19.06 10.52 -28.50
CA PRO A 144 19.23 9.48 -29.51
C PRO A 144 19.34 8.08 -28.90
N GLY A 145 18.95 7.08 -29.69
CA GLY A 145 19.10 5.68 -29.34
C GLY A 145 17.92 5.11 -28.55
N GLU A 146 18.11 3.93 -27.99
CA GLU A 146 17.07 3.21 -27.27
C GLU A 146 17.13 3.52 -25.78
N VAL A 147 15.97 3.75 -25.17
CA VAL A 147 15.81 3.99 -23.74
C VAL A 147 14.74 3.10 -23.15
N LEU A 148 14.87 2.72 -21.87
CA LEU A 148 13.81 2.15 -21.07
C LEU A 148 12.83 3.27 -20.68
N LEU A 149 11.58 3.13 -21.09
CA LEU A 149 10.48 4.03 -20.73
C LEU A 149 9.70 3.45 -19.55
N ILE A 150 9.48 4.25 -18.52
CA ILE A 150 8.54 4.00 -17.43
C ILE A 150 7.51 5.12 -17.46
N ALA A 151 6.29 4.80 -17.89
CA ALA A 151 5.19 5.75 -18.01
C ALA A 151 4.03 5.36 -17.10
N GLY A 152 3.63 6.22 -16.16
CA GLY A 152 2.48 6.00 -15.30
C GLY A 152 1.22 6.72 -15.80
N SER A 153 0.04 6.20 -15.46
CA SER A 153 -1.25 6.88 -15.70
C SER A 153 -1.40 8.15 -14.86
N ASP A 154 -0.78 8.15 -13.69
CA ASP A 154 -0.77 9.20 -12.68
C ASP A 154 0.52 9.11 -11.86
N LYS A 155 0.65 9.98 -10.86
CA LYS A 155 1.81 10.01 -9.96
C LYS A 155 2.13 8.65 -9.33
N ARG A 156 1.12 7.91 -8.82
CA ARG A 156 1.31 6.61 -8.15
C ARG A 156 1.63 5.49 -9.14
N GLY A 157 0.97 5.47 -10.29
CA GLY A 157 1.33 4.54 -11.36
C GLY A 157 2.80 4.68 -11.77
N THR A 158 3.29 5.92 -11.89
CA THR A 158 4.71 6.20 -12.20
C THR A 158 5.62 5.69 -11.08
N ILE A 159 5.31 6.00 -9.82
CA ILE A 159 6.06 5.53 -8.64
C ILE A 159 6.14 3.99 -8.61
N TYR A 160 5.01 3.31 -8.88
CA TYR A 160 4.99 1.84 -8.90
C TYR A 160 5.82 1.26 -10.04
N GLY A 161 5.83 1.90 -11.21
CA GLY A 161 6.72 1.52 -12.32
C GLY A 161 8.19 1.67 -11.97
N VAL A 162 8.56 2.75 -11.28
CA VAL A 162 9.93 2.98 -10.79
C VAL A 162 10.34 1.91 -9.78
N TYR A 163 9.50 1.60 -8.79
CA TYR A 163 9.82 0.57 -7.80
C TYR A 163 9.69 -0.85 -8.36
N GLU A 164 8.95 -1.05 -9.45
CA GLU A 164 9.02 -2.31 -10.19
C GLU A 164 10.40 -2.53 -10.79
N LEU A 165 11.01 -1.50 -11.40
CA LEU A 165 12.40 -1.59 -11.86
C LEU A 165 13.36 -1.83 -10.68
N SER A 166 13.19 -1.13 -9.55
CA SER A 166 13.98 -1.38 -8.32
C SER A 166 13.92 -2.85 -7.89
N ARG A 167 12.72 -3.45 -7.90
CA ARG A 167 12.50 -4.85 -7.58
C ARG A 167 13.19 -5.79 -8.58
N GLN A 168 13.10 -5.48 -9.86
CA GLN A 168 13.69 -6.29 -10.95
C GLN A 168 15.22 -6.27 -10.93
N ILE A 169 15.84 -5.16 -10.55
CA ILE A 169 17.30 -5.09 -10.38
C ILE A 169 17.79 -5.76 -9.08
N GLY A 170 16.88 -6.24 -8.22
CA GLY A 170 17.21 -7.03 -7.03
C GLY A 170 17.09 -6.30 -5.69
N VAL A 171 16.42 -5.15 -5.62
CA VAL A 171 16.15 -4.46 -4.35
C VAL A 171 14.76 -4.85 -3.83
N SER A 172 14.72 -5.65 -2.78
CA SER A 172 13.48 -6.03 -2.09
C SER A 172 12.77 -4.81 -1.50
N PRO A 173 11.43 -4.73 -1.48
CA PRO A 173 10.71 -3.73 -0.68
C PRO A 173 11.17 -3.70 0.79
N TRP A 174 11.58 -4.84 1.31
CA TRP A 174 12.00 -5.04 2.70
C TRP A 174 13.50 -4.86 2.94
N TYR A 175 14.26 -4.36 1.95
CA TYR A 175 15.70 -4.18 2.04
C TYR A 175 16.14 -3.42 3.29
N TRP A 176 15.36 -2.45 3.73
CA TRP A 176 15.67 -1.61 4.89
C TRP A 176 15.01 -2.09 6.19
N TRP A 177 13.72 -2.46 6.14
CA TRP A 177 12.97 -2.86 7.34
C TRP A 177 13.33 -4.26 7.84
N ALA A 178 13.64 -5.19 6.95
CA ALA A 178 13.97 -6.58 7.28
C ALA A 178 15.42 -6.94 6.93
N ASP A 179 16.27 -5.93 6.68
CA ASP A 179 17.69 -6.11 6.39
C ASP A 179 17.97 -7.11 5.24
N VAL A 180 17.06 -7.20 4.25
CA VAL A 180 17.21 -8.10 3.12
C VAL A 180 18.42 -7.68 2.29
N PRO A 181 19.42 -8.57 2.09
CA PRO A 181 20.65 -8.21 1.42
C PRO A 181 20.43 -7.90 -0.06
N VAL A 182 21.07 -6.84 -0.55
CA VAL A 182 21.08 -6.50 -1.98
C VAL A 182 22.33 -7.12 -2.61
N LYS A 183 22.10 -8.02 -3.58
CA LYS A 183 23.18 -8.69 -4.28
C LYS A 183 23.83 -7.75 -5.30
N LYS A 184 25.17 -7.68 -5.29
CA LYS A 184 25.94 -6.88 -6.27
C LYS A 184 26.02 -7.56 -7.63
N HIS A 185 25.83 -6.76 -8.68
CA HIS A 185 25.94 -7.17 -10.08
C HIS A 185 26.85 -6.22 -10.85
N LYS A 186 27.72 -6.77 -11.70
CA LYS A 186 28.63 -5.98 -12.54
C LYS A 186 27.98 -5.50 -13.83
N THR A 187 26.91 -6.17 -14.23
CA THR A 187 26.21 -5.95 -15.50
C THR A 187 24.70 -5.94 -15.28
N LEU A 188 23.99 -5.11 -16.02
CA LEU A 188 22.53 -4.98 -16.02
C LEU A 188 22.07 -4.76 -17.46
N TYR A 189 21.16 -5.62 -17.92
CA TYR A 189 20.54 -5.57 -19.23
C TYR A 189 19.02 -5.53 -19.08
N VAL A 190 18.35 -4.90 -20.02
CA VAL A 190 16.89 -4.84 -20.05
C VAL A 190 16.39 -5.41 -21.37
N ASP A 191 15.54 -6.40 -21.28
CA ASP A 191 14.66 -6.86 -22.36
C ASP A 191 13.23 -6.56 -21.93
N ALA A 192 12.73 -5.39 -22.30
CA ALA A 192 11.39 -4.96 -21.90
C ALA A 192 10.44 -5.01 -23.11
N PRO A 193 9.86 -6.18 -23.42
CA PRO A 193 8.63 -6.19 -24.19
C PRO A 193 7.62 -5.32 -23.45
N THR A 194 6.70 -4.68 -24.17
CA THR A 194 5.76 -3.77 -23.54
C THR A 194 5.00 -4.46 -22.41
N THR A 195 5.36 -4.14 -21.18
CA THR A 195 4.72 -4.63 -19.96
C THR A 195 3.72 -3.59 -19.50
N VAL A 196 2.44 -3.96 -19.40
CA VAL A 196 1.35 -3.12 -18.91
C VAL A 196 0.87 -3.66 -17.58
N SER A 197 0.94 -2.86 -16.53
CA SER A 197 0.42 -3.26 -15.22
C SER A 197 -1.11 -3.37 -15.23
N LYS A 198 -1.68 -4.12 -14.30
CA LYS A 198 -3.12 -4.10 -14.02
C LYS A 198 -3.49 -2.80 -13.27
N THR A 199 -4.75 -2.42 -13.32
CA THR A 199 -5.34 -1.51 -12.34
C THR A 199 -5.45 -2.27 -11.01
N PRO A 200 -5.07 -1.68 -9.87
CA PRO A 200 -5.19 -2.35 -8.58
C PRO A 200 -6.62 -2.81 -8.29
N SER A 201 -6.75 -4.01 -7.71
CA SER A 201 -8.06 -4.60 -7.36
C SER A 201 -8.77 -3.79 -6.28
N VAL A 202 -8.03 -3.22 -5.34
CA VAL A 202 -8.56 -2.39 -4.26
C VAL A 202 -8.05 -0.96 -4.39
N LYS A 203 -8.93 0.03 -4.28
CA LYS A 203 -8.59 1.43 -4.52
C LYS A 203 -7.61 2.01 -3.49
N TYR A 204 -7.88 1.84 -2.18
CA TYR A 204 -7.01 2.29 -1.08
C TYR A 204 -6.49 1.07 -0.34
N ARG A 205 -5.18 0.91 -0.30
CA ARG A 205 -4.48 -0.28 0.21
C ARG A 205 -3.38 0.17 1.16
N GLY A 206 -3.37 -0.35 2.37
CA GLY A 206 -2.35 0.10 3.31
C GLY A 206 -2.40 -0.57 4.66
N VAL A 207 -1.73 0.07 5.62
CA VAL A 207 -1.63 -0.41 6.99
C VAL A 207 -2.16 0.63 7.97
N PHE A 208 -2.64 0.14 9.08
CA PHE A 208 -2.92 0.91 10.27
C PHE A 208 -1.87 0.55 11.32
N LEU A 209 -1.09 1.55 11.74
CA LEU A 209 -0.11 1.41 12.81
C LEU A 209 -0.84 1.47 14.14
N ASN A 210 -1.15 0.31 14.68
CA ASN A 210 -1.81 0.12 15.96
C ASN A 210 -0.97 -0.82 16.81
N ASP A 211 -0.90 -0.62 18.13
CA ASP A 211 -0.04 -1.39 19.04
C ASP A 211 1.47 -1.08 18.90
N GLU A 212 1.82 0.11 18.45
CA GLU A 212 3.20 0.57 18.23
C GLU A 212 4.05 0.69 19.50
N ASP A 213 3.44 0.48 20.66
CA ASP A 213 4.07 0.52 21.99
C ASP A 213 5.23 -0.46 22.15
N TRP A 214 5.13 -1.61 21.49
CA TRP A 214 5.96 -2.77 21.74
C TRP A 214 7.25 -2.78 20.93
N GLY A 215 7.25 -2.26 19.74
CA GLY A 215 8.39 -2.30 18.85
C GLY A 215 8.66 -1.01 18.12
N LEU A 216 7.75 -0.54 17.25
CA LEU A 216 7.98 0.59 16.35
C LEU A 216 8.34 1.88 17.11
N LYS A 217 7.55 2.25 18.13
CA LYS A 217 7.78 3.47 18.91
C LYS A 217 9.07 3.40 19.74
N PRO A 218 9.36 2.34 20.54
CA PRO A 218 10.62 2.23 21.25
C PRO A 218 11.83 2.21 20.31
N TRP A 219 11.74 1.55 19.18
CA TRP A 219 12.81 1.53 18.18
C TRP A 219 13.05 2.92 17.60
N ALA A 220 12.01 3.63 17.16
CA ALA A 220 12.14 4.99 16.64
C ALA A 220 12.79 5.91 17.69
N ALA A 221 12.28 5.88 18.92
CA ALA A 221 12.75 6.73 20.00
C ALA A 221 14.21 6.45 20.44
N LYS A 222 14.65 5.19 20.41
CA LYS A 222 15.97 4.79 20.95
C LYS A 222 17.03 4.64 19.86
N THR A 223 16.62 4.42 18.61
CA THR A 223 17.55 4.04 17.53
C THR A 223 17.51 4.99 16.36
N PHE A 224 16.34 5.33 15.81
CA PHE A 224 16.24 6.00 14.52
C PHE A 224 15.98 7.51 14.59
N GLU A 225 15.08 7.96 15.47
CA GLU A 225 14.79 9.39 15.74
C GLU A 225 15.04 9.72 17.21
N LYS A 226 16.26 9.43 17.71
CA LYS A 226 16.68 9.63 19.10
C LYS A 226 16.49 11.08 19.55
N GLU A 227 16.75 12.02 18.66
CA GLU A 227 16.60 13.45 18.90
C GLU A 227 15.16 13.87 19.22
N ARG A 228 14.20 13.12 18.69
CA ARG A 228 12.77 13.33 18.95
C ARG A 228 12.25 12.47 20.11
N GLY A 229 12.86 11.32 20.34
CA GLY A 229 12.42 10.35 21.35
C GLY A 229 11.04 9.73 21.04
N ASN A 230 10.60 9.78 19.78
CA ASN A 230 9.29 9.32 19.35
C ASN A 230 9.27 8.98 17.84
N ILE A 231 8.14 8.45 17.36
CA ILE A 231 7.87 8.34 15.91
C ILE A 231 7.72 9.75 15.34
N GLY A 232 8.44 10.03 14.26
CA GLY A 232 8.44 11.33 13.61
C GLY A 232 8.57 11.23 12.09
N PRO A 233 8.83 12.36 11.40
CA PRO A 233 8.80 12.45 9.95
C PRO A 233 9.80 11.52 9.25
N ARG A 234 10.94 11.22 9.86
CA ARG A 234 11.90 10.27 9.26
C ARG A 234 11.40 8.84 9.28
N THR A 235 10.75 8.44 10.39
CA THR A 235 10.12 7.13 10.51
C THR A 235 8.96 7.00 9.52
N TYR A 236 8.08 8.00 9.45
CA TYR A 236 6.98 8.00 8.47
C TYR A 236 7.47 8.01 7.02
N ALA A 237 8.58 8.69 6.71
CA ALA A 237 9.18 8.63 5.37
C ALA A 237 9.59 7.19 4.99
N LYS A 238 10.17 6.43 5.92
CA LYS A 238 10.54 5.02 5.69
C LYS A 238 9.33 4.09 5.60
N ILE A 239 8.25 4.38 6.31
CA ILE A 239 6.98 3.66 6.19
C ILE A 239 6.34 3.95 4.83
N CYS A 240 6.25 5.21 4.42
CA CYS A 240 5.71 5.62 3.14
C CYS A 240 6.49 5.00 1.96
N GLU A 241 7.82 5.00 2.02
CA GLU A 241 8.68 4.32 1.03
C GLU A 241 8.34 2.83 0.93
N LEU A 242 8.24 2.12 2.07
CA LEU A 242 7.87 0.71 2.09
C LEU A 242 6.50 0.46 1.44
N LEU A 243 5.49 1.23 1.83
CA LEU A 243 4.14 1.10 1.29
C LEU A 243 4.12 1.25 -0.24
N LEU A 244 4.81 2.27 -0.77
CA LEU A 244 4.89 2.48 -2.21
C LEU A 244 5.66 1.37 -2.94
N ARG A 245 6.72 0.84 -2.35
CA ARG A 245 7.44 -0.34 -2.87
C ARG A 245 6.57 -1.60 -2.89
N LEU A 246 5.62 -1.71 -1.96
CA LEU A 246 4.58 -2.75 -1.91
C LEU A 246 3.33 -2.39 -2.73
N LYS A 247 3.37 -1.32 -3.55
CA LYS A 247 2.24 -0.82 -4.35
C LYS A 247 1.00 -0.49 -3.53
N ALA A 248 1.20 -0.09 -2.28
CA ALA A 248 0.17 0.48 -1.40
C ALA A 248 0.15 2.01 -1.51
N ASN A 249 -0.95 2.62 -1.07
CA ASN A 249 -1.18 4.07 -1.19
C ASN A 249 -1.84 4.70 0.04
N HIS A 250 -2.11 3.92 1.09
CA HIS A 250 -2.91 4.36 2.23
C HIS A 250 -2.22 4.08 3.57
N LEU A 251 -2.36 5.00 4.52
CA LEU A 251 -1.79 4.87 5.86
C LEU A 251 -2.73 5.47 6.91
N ALA A 252 -3.11 4.67 7.92
CA ALA A 252 -3.60 5.17 9.19
C ALA A 252 -2.43 5.19 10.18
N PRO A 253 -2.09 6.37 10.77
CA PRO A 253 -0.87 6.51 11.57
C PRO A 253 -1.02 5.92 12.97
N ALA A 254 0.10 5.85 13.70
CA ALA A 254 0.17 5.43 15.10
C ALA A 254 -0.82 6.21 15.97
N MET A 255 -1.60 5.50 16.79
CA MET A 255 -2.71 6.11 17.55
C MET A 255 -2.60 6.03 19.08
N HIS A 256 -1.72 5.19 19.63
CA HIS A 256 -1.64 4.99 21.07
C HIS A 256 -1.04 6.21 21.78
N PRO A 257 -1.42 6.48 23.05
CA PRO A 257 -0.94 7.65 23.80
C PRO A 257 0.58 7.69 24.03
N VAL A 258 1.28 6.57 23.86
CA VAL A 258 2.76 6.51 23.95
C VAL A 258 3.43 7.23 22.79
N SER A 259 2.71 7.40 21.68
CA SER A 259 3.18 8.07 20.49
C SER A 259 2.64 9.50 20.42
N THR A 260 3.44 10.42 19.89
CA THR A 260 2.95 11.74 19.55
C THR A 260 1.98 11.63 18.38
N ALA A 261 0.77 12.16 18.52
CA ALA A 261 -0.23 12.12 17.45
C ALA A 261 0.33 12.70 16.15
N PHE A 262 0.01 12.04 15.03
CA PHE A 262 0.57 12.34 13.71
C PHE A 262 0.49 13.82 13.35
N TYR A 263 -0.67 14.44 13.54
CA TYR A 263 -0.91 15.85 13.17
C TYR A 263 -0.38 16.87 14.17
N LYS A 264 0.10 16.45 15.34
CA LYS A 264 0.87 17.33 16.26
C LYS A 264 2.26 17.67 15.76
N ILE A 265 2.75 16.93 14.77
CA ILE A 265 4.04 17.14 14.11
C ILE A 265 3.74 17.60 12.68
N PRO A 266 3.79 18.90 12.37
CA PRO A 266 3.38 19.42 11.06
C PRO A 266 4.14 18.80 9.87
N GLU A 267 5.38 18.38 10.08
CA GLU A 267 6.23 17.77 9.05
C GLU A 267 5.71 16.39 8.61
N ASN A 268 4.98 15.67 9.47
CA ASN A 268 4.47 14.34 9.14
C ASN A 268 3.53 14.36 7.93
N LYS A 269 2.58 15.31 7.89
CA LYS A 269 1.65 15.43 6.76
C LYS A 269 2.35 15.87 5.47
N LEU A 270 3.42 16.66 5.57
CA LEU A 270 4.24 17.05 4.42
C LEU A 270 5.00 15.85 3.85
N VAL A 271 5.48 14.95 4.73
CA VAL A 271 6.11 13.70 4.32
C VAL A 271 5.10 12.81 3.58
N ALA A 272 3.91 12.60 4.15
CA ALA A 272 2.87 11.79 3.52
C ALA A 272 2.49 12.33 2.13
N ASP A 273 2.30 13.65 2.00
CA ASP A 273 2.03 14.34 0.74
C ASP A 273 3.19 14.18 -0.26
N THR A 274 4.43 14.40 0.21
CA THR A 274 5.63 14.20 -0.62
C THR A 274 5.69 12.80 -1.21
N PHE A 275 5.33 11.77 -0.45
CA PHE A 275 5.29 10.39 -0.92
C PHE A 275 3.98 10.02 -1.64
N ALA A 276 3.05 10.95 -1.85
CA ALA A 276 1.75 10.70 -2.45
C ALA A 276 0.93 9.61 -1.71
N ILE A 277 1.05 9.54 -0.39
CA ILE A 277 0.27 8.64 0.47
C ILE A 277 -1.03 9.32 0.88
N VAL A 278 -2.14 8.60 0.73
CA VAL A 278 -3.46 9.01 1.21
C VAL A 278 -3.55 8.71 2.70
N MET A 279 -3.75 9.73 3.52
CA MET A 279 -3.85 9.55 4.96
C MET A 279 -5.27 9.17 5.39
N GLY A 280 -5.37 8.29 6.37
CA GLY A 280 -6.61 7.98 7.07
C GLY A 280 -6.44 8.08 8.58
N SER A 281 -7.41 7.56 9.30
CA SER A 281 -7.36 7.39 10.75
C SER A 281 -8.05 6.09 11.16
N SER A 282 -7.90 5.71 12.42
CA SER A 282 -8.54 4.52 12.95
C SER A 282 -10.08 4.67 13.00
N HIS A 283 -10.74 3.54 13.25
CA HIS A 283 -12.20 3.44 13.37
C HIS A 283 -12.80 4.27 14.51
N CYS A 284 -12.00 4.76 15.46
CA CYS A 284 -12.43 5.56 16.60
C CYS A 284 -11.91 7.01 16.59
N GLU A 285 -11.19 7.40 15.52
CA GLU A 285 -10.59 8.73 15.35
C GLU A 285 -11.33 9.51 14.26
N PRO A 286 -12.41 10.23 14.60
CA PRO A 286 -13.20 10.94 13.62
C PRO A 286 -12.39 12.07 12.95
N LEU A 287 -12.55 12.19 11.64
CA LEU A 287 -12.00 13.28 10.82
C LEU A 287 -10.50 13.53 11.09
N LEU A 288 -9.71 12.46 11.23
CA LEU A 288 -8.26 12.50 11.45
C LEU A 288 -7.83 13.00 12.85
N LEU A 289 -8.75 13.10 13.80
CA LEU A 289 -8.43 13.53 15.16
C LEU A 289 -8.03 12.34 16.04
N ASN A 290 -6.81 12.32 16.54
CA ASN A 290 -6.40 11.36 17.57
C ASN A 290 -7.01 11.72 18.92
N THR A 291 -8.11 11.06 19.28
CA THR A 291 -8.86 11.40 20.51
C THR A 291 -8.09 11.05 21.77
N ALA A 292 -7.14 10.10 21.71
CA ALA A 292 -6.37 9.66 22.88
C ALA A 292 -5.37 10.70 23.37
N SER A 293 -4.76 11.48 22.47
CA SER A 293 -3.69 12.41 22.81
C SER A 293 -3.92 13.86 22.40
N GLU A 294 -4.98 14.14 21.62
CA GLU A 294 -5.31 15.50 21.17
C GLU A 294 -6.54 16.10 21.88
N TRP A 295 -7.37 15.26 22.53
CA TRP A 295 -8.48 15.76 23.33
C TRP A 295 -8.07 15.94 24.81
N ASN A 296 -8.25 17.12 25.33
CA ASN A 296 -8.00 17.41 26.74
C ASN A 296 -9.32 17.79 27.48
N SER A 297 -9.89 16.83 28.21
CA SER A 297 -11.16 17.00 28.88
C SER A 297 -11.15 18.12 29.95
N LYS A 298 -10.00 18.55 30.46
CA LYS A 298 -9.89 19.66 31.42
C LYS A 298 -10.11 21.03 30.78
N THR A 299 -9.69 21.18 29.51
CA THR A 299 -9.77 22.46 28.79
C THR A 299 -10.86 22.48 27.72
N MET A 300 -11.22 21.31 27.17
CA MET A 300 -12.20 21.18 26.09
C MET A 300 -13.56 20.63 26.58
N GLY A 301 -13.67 20.24 27.86
CA GLY A 301 -14.85 19.57 28.39
C GLY A 301 -14.92 18.07 28.09
N PRO A 302 -15.99 17.38 28.49
CA PRO A 302 -16.12 15.96 28.30
C PRO A 302 -16.18 15.58 26.81
N TRP A 303 -15.60 14.43 26.44
CA TRP A 303 -15.83 13.80 25.15
C TRP A 303 -17.18 13.07 25.19
N ASP A 304 -18.24 13.82 25.16
CA ASP A 304 -19.62 13.35 25.23
C ASP A 304 -20.45 14.17 24.26
N TYR A 305 -20.84 13.55 23.15
CA TYR A 305 -21.53 14.25 22.06
C TYR A 305 -22.90 14.81 22.48
N GLY A 306 -23.56 14.18 23.47
CA GLY A 306 -24.83 14.65 24.01
C GLY A 306 -24.70 15.92 24.85
N LYS A 307 -23.52 16.18 25.43
CA LYS A 307 -23.28 17.30 26.36
C LYS A 307 -22.35 18.39 25.82
N ASN A 308 -21.50 18.07 24.85
CA ASN A 308 -20.41 18.93 24.40
C ASN A 308 -20.25 18.97 22.89
N LYS A 309 -21.37 18.80 22.17
CA LYS A 309 -21.43 18.69 20.70
C LYS A 309 -20.68 19.83 19.99
N ASP A 310 -20.94 21.08 20.40
CA ASP A 310 -20.41 22.25 19.71
C ASP A 310 -18.87 22.31 19.78
N LYS A 311 -18.30 22.02 20.96
CA LYS A 311 -16.83 21.98 21.09
C LYS A 311 -16.19 20.81 20.34
N ILE A 312 -16.85 19.66 20.32
CA ILE A 312 -16.38 18.51 19.53
C ILE A 312 -16.37 18.89 18.05
N ASN A 313 -17.45 19.45 17.53
CA ASN A 313 -17.56 19.86 16.13
C ASN A 313 -16.57 20.97 15.76
N GLU A 314 -16.35 21.95 16.63
CA GLU A 314 -15.31 22.99 16.45
C GLU A 314 -13.93 22.37 16.24
N VAL A 315 -13.53 21.43 17.11
CA VAL A 315 -12.21 20.78 17.02
C VAL A 315 -12.10 19.92 15.76
N LEU A 316 -13.15 19.17 15.42
CA LEU A 316 -13.20 18.35 14.21
C LEU A 316 -13.16 19.21 12.94
N GLY A 317 -13.91 20.32 12.89
CA GLY A 317 -13.91 21.25 11.76
C GLY A 317 -12.53 21.88 11.55
N ASN A 318 -11.87 22.31 12.62
CA ASN A 318 -10.50 22.81 12.55
C ASN A 318 -9.53 21.75 11.97
N ARG A 319 -9.68 20.48 12.36
CA ARG A 319 -8.86 19.39 11.82
C ARG A 319 -9.09 19.18 10.31
N VAL A 320 -10.34 19.22 9.84
CA VAL A 320 -10.64 19.15 8.40
C VAL A 320 -10.01 20.33 7.69
N LYS A 321 -10.22 21.55 8.16
CA LYS A 321 -9.66 22.78 7.59
C LYS A 321 -8.13 22.75 7.45
N GLU A 322 -7.42 22.23 8.47
CA GLU A 322 -5.97 22.13 8.48
C GLU A 322 -5.42 21.12 7.45
N ASN A 323 -6.25 20.19 6.99
CA ASN A 323 -5.82 19.07 6.16
C ASN A 323 -6.57 18.93 4.84
N CYS A 324 -7.48 19.86 4.50
CA CYS A 324 -8.30 19.81 3.30
C CYS A 324 -7.51 19.86 1.96
N ALA A 325 -6.27 20.38 1.99
CA ALA A 325 -5.41 20.47 0.83
C ALA A 325 -4.68 19.13 0.50
N TYR A 326 -4.73 18.15 1.41
CA TYR A 326 -4.04 16.87 1.26
C TYR A 326 -5.00 15.74 0.88
N GLU A 327 -4.47 14.64 0.35
CA GLU A 327 -5.28 13.46 0.04
C GLU A 327 -5.59 12.66 1.31
N ASN A 328 -6.87 12.59 1.66
CA ASN A 328 -7.34 11.92 2.86
C ASN A 328 -8.54 11.00 2.59
N VAL A 329 -8.68 9.97 3.41
CA VAL A 329 -9.93 9.25 3.66
C VAL A 329 -10.42 9.68 5.04
N TYR A 330 -11.55 10.35 5.12
CA TYR A 330 -12.10 10.84 6.38
C TYR A 330 -12.89 9.73 7.08
N THR A 331 -12.45 9.32 8.26
CA THR A 331 -13.20 8.40 9.11
C THR A 331 -14.39 9.13 9.71
N LEU A 332 -15.59 8.63 9.48
CA LEU A 332 -16.81 9.04 10.17
C LEU A 332 -17.01 8.11 11.36
N ALA A 333 -16.97 8.65 12.57
CA ALA A 333 -17.02 7.84 13.79
C ALA A 333 -17.50 8.64 15.00
N LEU A 334 -18.05 7.94 15.96
CA LEU A 334 -18.21 8.41 17.32
C LEU A 334 -18.06 7.23 18.27
N ARG A 335 -16.98 7.22 19.04
CA ARG A 335 -16.75 6.30 20.15
C ARG A 335 -16.31 7.10 21.39
N GLY A 336 -16.04 6.44 22.50
CA GLY A 336 -15.37 7.06 23.64
C GLY A 336 -13.91 7.39 23.35
N LEU A 337 -13.25 8.09 24.22
CA LEU A 337 -11.82 8.42 24.10
C LEU A 337 -11.01 7.14 23.98
N HIS A 338 -10.04 7.12 23.06
CA HIS A 338 -9.09 6.02 22.85
C HIS A 338 -9.78 4.64 22.77
N ASP A 339 -10.63 4.46 21.79
CA ASP A 339 -11.34 3.17 21.53
C ASP A 339 -12.28 2.68 22.66
N ALA A 340 -12.61 3.52 23.66
CA ALA A 340 -13.64 3.19 24.63
C ALA A 340 -15.04 3.12 23.99
N ALA A 341 -15.96 2.38 24.60
CA ALA A 341 -17.32 2.29 24.11
C ALA A 341 -18.06 3.63 24.17
N MET A 342 -18.94 3.88 23.20
CA MET A 342 -19.75 5.08 23.13
C MET A 342 -20.80 5.13 24.25
N GLY A 343 -20.87 6.25 25.00
CA GLY A 343 -21.95 6.61 25.91
C GLY A 343 -22.07 5.79 27.20
N GLY A 344 -21.12 4.90 27.52
CA GLY A 344 -21.21 4.02 28.69
C GLY A 344 -22.29 2.94 28.56
N GLY A 345 -22.46 2.13 29.61
CA GLY A 345 -23.39 0.97 29.60
C GLY A 345 -24.88 1.29 29.62
N ASP A 346 -25.27 2.46 30.15
CA ASP A 346 -26.66 2.76 30.52
C ASP A 346 -27.48 3.52 29.45
N VAL A 347 -26.85 3.89 28.30
CA VAL A 347 -27.58 4.58 27.24
C VAL A 347 -28.37 3.57 26.38
N PRO A 348 -29.70 3.76 26.22
CA PRO A 348 -30.52 2.90 25.38
C PRO A 348 -30.04 2.83 23.93
N MET A 349 -30.14 1.67 23.29
CA MET A 349 -29.69 1.44 21.93
C MET A 349 -30.26 2.47 20.94
N LYS A 350 -31.56 2.76 21.03
CA LYS A 350 -32.21 3.76 20.15
C LYS A 350 -31.61 5.16 20.28
N GLU A 351 -31.13 5.53 21.48
CA GLU A 351 -30.46 6.80 21.69
C GLU A 351 -29.04 6.79 21.15
N LYS A 352 -28.32 5.66 21.29
CA LYS A 352 -27.00 5.47 20.67
C LYS A 352 -27.08 5.61 19.15
N VAL A 353 -28.09 5.00 18.50
CA VAL A 353 -28.31 5.15 17.05
C VAL A 353 -28.50 6.61 16.69
N LYS A 354 -29.44 7.32 17.33
CA LYS A 354 -29.69 8.75 17.03
C LYS A 354 -28.47 9.65 17.27
N MET A 355 -27.72 9.39 18.34
CA MET A 355 -26.52 10.15 18.66
C MET A 355 -25.46 9.96 17.59
N LEU A 356 -25.23 8.72 17.15
CA LEU A 356 -24.28 8.41 16.10
C LEU A 356 -24.72 9.03 14.75
N GLU A 357 -25.99 8.90 14.36
CA GLU A 357 -26.53 9.55 13.13
C GLU A 357 -26.31 11.07 13.15
N SER A 358 -26.60 11.71 14.29
CA SER A 358 -26.35 13.16 14.45
C SER A 358 -24.87 13.50 14.28
N ALA A 359 -23.98 12.73 14.89
CA ALA A 359 -22.54 12.95 14.79
C ALA A 359 -22.02 12.75 13.36
N LEU A 360 -22.43 11.67 12.68
CA LEU A 360 -22.02 11.42 11.30
C LEU A 360 -22.51 12.50 10.34
N LYS A 361 -23.75 12.99 10.53
CA LYS A 361 -24.30 14.09 9.74
C LYS A 361 -23.49 15.38 9.94
N ASP A 362 -23.15 15.72 11.19
CA ASP A 362 -22.38 16.93 11.48
C ASP A 362 -20.95 16.81 10.93
N GLN A 363 -20.31 15.65 11.06
CA GLN A 363 -18.99 15.39 10.47
C GLN A 363 -18.99 15.57 8.94
N ARG A 364 -20.02 15.10 8.24
CA ARG A 364 -20.16 15.34 6.81
C ARG A 364 -20.37 16.80 6.45
N ASN A 365 -21.14 17.54 7.27
CA ASN A 365 -21.30 18.98 7.09
C ASN A 365 -19.97 19.72 7.23
N LEU A 366 -19.14 19.36 8.23
CA LEU A 366 -17.81 19.93 8.41
C LEU A 366 -16.87 19.64 7.24
N ILE A 367 -16.95 18.45 6.64
CA ILE A 367 -16.22 18.14 5.41
C ILE A 367 -16.69 19.05 4.26
N ALA A 368 -18.01 19.19 4.06
CA ALA A 368 -18.58 20.02 3.00
C ALA A 368 -18.28 21.52 3.19
N GLU A 369 -18.17 21.98 4.43
CA GLU A 369 -17.84 23.39 4.75
C GLU A 369 -16.41 23.77 4.36
N HIS A 370 -15.47 22.82 4.51
CA HIS A 370 -14.05 23.13 4.36
C HIS A 370 -13.43 22.61 3.05
N ILE A 371 -14.13 21.78 2.29
CA ILE A 371 -13.62 21.22 1.03
C ILE A 371 -14.57 21.59 -0.11
N ASP A 372 -14.09 22.43 -1.03
CA ASP A 372 -14.86 22.93 -2.18
C ASP A 372 -15.02 21.86 -3.27
N ARG A 373 -15.72 20.79 -2.93
CA ARG A 373 -16.15 19.70 -3.81
C ARG A 373 -17.44 19.06 -3.28
N PRO A 374 -18.25 18.43 -4.13
CA PRO A 374 -19.41 17.68 -3.65
C PRO A 374 -18.98 16.62 -2.62
N VAL A 375 -19.61 16.61 -1.45
CA VAL A 375 -19.22 15.76 -0.32
C VAL A 375 -19.24 14.26 -0.64
N GLU A 376 -20.06 13.86 -1.60
CA GLU A 376 -20.18 12.50 -2.12
C GLU A 376 -18.92 12.05 -2.92
N THR A 377 -18.10 13.01 -3.37
CA THR A 377 -16.85 12.73 -4.11
C THR A 377 -15.64 12.65 -3.18
N ILE A 378 -15.79 13.08 -1.93
CA ILE A 378 -14.73 13.08 -0.93
C ILE A 378 -14.69 11.69 -0.27
N PRO A 379 -13.52 11.01 -0.22
CA PRO A 379 -13.43 9.69 0.38
C PRO A 379 -13.78 9.71 1.87
N GLN A 380 -14.79 8.95 2.25
CA GLN A 380 -15.28 8.81 3.62
C GLN A 380 -15.45 7.34 3.96
N ALA A 381 -15.13 6.97 5.19
CA ALA A 381 -15.20 5.59 5.65
C ALA A 381 -15.88 5.49 7.03
N PHE A 382 -16.64 4.44 7.22
CA PHE A 382 -17.27 4.08 8.49
C PHE A 382 -16.95 2.63 8.81
N THR A 383 -16.45 2.37 10.03
CA THR A 383 -16.09 1.02 10.47
C THR A 383 -16.99 0.59 11.63
N PRO A 384 -17.93 -0.35 11.41
CA PRO A 384 -18.77 -0.88 12.47
C PRO A 384 -18.00 -1.90 13.33
N TYR A 385 -17.12 -1.42 14.20
CA TYR A 385 -16.28 -2.24 15.07
C TYR A 385 -16.84 -2.33 16.49
N LYS A 386 -16.73 -3.51 17.12
CA LYS A 386 -17.24 -3.79 18.48
C LYS A 386 -18.72 -3.42 18.61
N GLU A 387 -19.10 -2.59 19.61
CA GLU A 387 -20.47 -2.15 19.87
C GLU A 387 -21.09 -1.34 18.69
N VAL A 388 -20.28 -0.72 17.85
CA VAL A 388 -20.76 0.04 16.68
C VAL A 388 -21.41 -0.90 15.66
N LEU A 389 -20.99 -2.18 15.58
CA LEU A 389 -21.65 -3.18 14.74
C LEU A 389 -23.08 -3.47 15.20
N GLU A 390 -23.30 -3.52 16.52
CA GLU A 390 -24.63 -3.68 17.09
C GLU A 390 -25.49 -2.44 16.80
N ILE A 391 -24.94 -1.23 16.98
CA ILE A 391 -25.64 0.04 16.67
C ILE A 391 -26.02 0.06 15.19
N TYR A 392 -25.11 -0.31 14.27
CA TYR A 392 -25.39 -0.40 12.85
C TYR A 392 -26.52 -1.39 12.55
N SER A 393 -26.49 -2.55 13.18
CA SER A 393 -27.50 -3.60 13.02
C SER A 393 -28.88 -3.22 13.58
N ASN A 394 -28.94 -2.23 14.46
CA ASN A 394 -30.18 -1.68 15.04
C ASN A 394 -30.73 -0.47 14.25
N GLY A 395 -30.35 -0.32 12.98
CA GLY A 395 -30.98 0.61 12.05
C GLY A 395 -30.25 1.94 11.88
N LEU A 396 -28.95 2.01 12.14
CA LEU A 396 -28.15 3.20 11.78
C LEU A 396 -28.18 3.38 10.26
N GLU A 397 -28.62 4.54 9.80
CA GLU A 397 -28.62 4.93 8.40
C GLU A 397 -27.31 5.61 8.01
N LEU A 398 -26.67 5.13 6.94
CA LEU A 398 -25.46 5.70 6.36
C LEU A 398 -25.71 6.16 4.94
N PRO A 399 -25.25 7.36 4.54
CA PRO A 399 -25.28 7.80 3.15
C PRO A 399 -24.58 6.80 2.21
N ASP A 400 -25.15 6.55 1.04
CA ASP A 400 -24.72 5.50 0.12
C ASP A 400 -23.28 5.63 -0.37
N ASP A 401 -22.74 6.85 -0.41
CA ASP A 401 -21.38 7.17 -0.83
C ASP A 401 -20.30 6.86 0.23
N VAL A 402 -20.69 6.67 1.49
CA VAL A 402 -19.76 6.30 2.57
C VAL A 402 -19.34 4.85 2.44
N THR A 403 -18.04 4.58 2.42
CA THR A 403 -17.49 3.23 2.40
C THR A 403 -17.68 2.54 3.76
N ILE A 404 -18.27 1.35 3.79
CA ILE A 404 -18.35 0.55 5.01
C ILE A 404 -17.13 -0.36 5.09
N ILE A 405 -16.31 -0.22 6.14
CA ILE A 405 -15.15 -1.08 6.37
C ILE A 405 -15.53 -2.20 7.34
N TRP A 406 -15.61 -3.43 6.86
CA TRP A 406 -15.92 -4.59 7.69
C TRP A 406 -14.69 -5.07 8.44
N PRO A 407 -14.74 -5.17 9.78
CA PRO A 407 -13.65 -5.73 10.57
C PRO A 407 -13.73 -7.26 10.59
N ASP A 408 -12.56 -7.89 10.78
CA ASP A 408 -12.50 -9.29 11.20
C ASP A 408 -12.82 -9.45 12.70
N ASP A 409 -12.71 -10.67 13.21
CA ASP A 409 -12.91 -11.00 14.62
C ASP A 409 -11.65 -10.79 15.49
N ASN A 410 -10.63 -10.07 14.98
CA ASN A 410 -9.28 -9.87 15.51
C ASN A 410 -8.36 -11.10 15.34
N PHE A 411 -8.83 -12.22 14.79
CA PHE A 411 -8.08 -13.45 14.59
C PHE A 411 -8.13 -13.96 13.16
N GLY A 412 -8.53 -13.11 12.22
CA GLY A 412 -8.47 -13.34 10.78
C GLY A 412 -9.78 -13.85 10.15
N TYR A 413 -10.89 -14.01 10.90
CA TYR A 413 -12.19 -14.39 10.36
C TYR A 413 -13.11 -13.18 10.23
N MET A 414 -13.66 -12.95 9.03
CA MET A 414 -14.60 -11.86 8.81
C MET A 414 -15.93 -12.12 9.51
N LYS A 415 -16.29 -11.25 10.45
CA LYS A 415 -17.55 -11.36 11.22
C LYS A 415 -18.79 -11.12 10.37
N ARG A 416 -18.67 -10.19 9.42
CA ARG A 416 -19.75 -9.77 8.55
C ARG A 416 -19.18 -9.28 7.23
N LEU A 417 -19.93 -9.49 6.17
CA LEU A 417 -19.69 -8.96 4.83
C LEU A 417 -20.93 -8.23 4.32
N SER A 418 -20.79 -7.46 3.24
CA SER A 418 -21.88 -6.71 2.64
C SER A 418 -22.99 -7.65 2.17
N GLY A 419 -24.20 -7.46 2.68
CA GLY A 419 -25.42 -8.11 2.19
C GLY A 419 -25.87 -7.55 0.83
N PRO A 420 -26.90 -8.14 0.20
CA PRO A 420 -27.35 -7.74 -1.14
C PRO A 420 -27.74 -6.25 -1.27
N HIS A 421 -28.23 -5.64 -0.21
CA HIS A 421 -28.55 -4.22 -0.18
C HIS A 421 -27.27 -3.36 -0.12
N GLU A 422 -26.36 -3.71 0.77
CA GLU A 422 -25.11 -2.97 0.97
C GLU A 422 -24.19 -3.07 -0.24
N GLN A 423 -24.22 -4.16 -1.00
CA GLN A 423 -23.45 -4.34 -2.23
C GLN A 423 -23.86 -3.36 -3.35
N LYS A 424 -25.03 -2.73 -3.26
CA LYS A 424 -25.51 -1.74 -4.26
C LYS A 424 -25.04 -0.32 -3.95
N ARG A 425 -24.46 -0.09 -2.77
CA ARG A 425 -24.01 1.25 -2.34
C ARG A 425 -22.88 1.76 -3.24
N SER A 426 -22.90 3.05 -3.59
CA SER A 426 -21.85 3.70 -4.38
C SER A 426 -20.52 3.81 -3.64
N GLY A 427 -20.55 3.91 -2.31
CA GLY A 427 -19.38 3.91 -1.44
C GLY A 427 -18.68 2.55 -1.36
N ARG A 428 -19.36 1.46 -1.78
CA ARG A 428 -18.79 0.10 -1.73
C ARG A 428 -18.42 -0.31 -0.31
N ALA A 429 -17.53 -1.28 -0.19
CA ALA A 429 -17.04 -1.73 1.12
C ALA A 429 -15.50 -1.81 1.16
N GLY A 430 -14.99 -2.03 2.34
CA GLY A 430 -13.58 -2.28 2.63
C GLY A 430 -13.42 -3.33 3.71
N VAL A 431 -12.16 -3.58 4.08
CA VAL A 431 -11.76 -4.55 5.10
C VAL A 431 -10.81 -3.89 6.08
N TYR A 432 -11.02 -4.15 7.36
CA TYR A 432 -10.07 -3.92 8.45
C TYR A 432 -9.66 -5.29 9.00
N TYR A 433 -8.41 -5.69 8.71
CA TYR A 433 -7.92 -7.05 8.93
C TYR A 433 -6.72 -7.06 9.88
N HIS A 434 -6.73 -7.92 10.90
CA HIS A 434 -5.66 -8.01 11.89
C HIS A 434 -4.57 -9.00 11.45
N VAL A 435 -3.34 -8.49 11.25
CA VAL A 435 -2.13 -9.31 11.14
C VAL A 435 -1.38 -9.39 12.47
N SER A 436 -1.68 -8.49 13.40
CA SER A 436 -1.33 -8.52 14.82
C SER A 436 -2.48 -7.93 15.63
N TYR A 437 -2.56 -8.27 16.92
CA TYR A 437 -3.63 -7.78 17.80
C TYR A 437 -3.15 -7.66 19.25
N LEU A 438 -3.44 -6.51 19.88
CA LEU A 438 -3.35 -6.29 21.31
C LEU A 438 -4.75 -6.24 21.92
N GLY A 439 -5.11 -7.21 22.76
CA GLY A 439 -6.43 -7.22 23.38
C GLY A 439 -6.83 -8.54 23.98
N VAL A 440 -8.10 -8.63 24.38
CA VAL A 440 -8.70 -9.82 24.97
C VAL A 440 -9.34 -10.70 23.88
N PRO A 441 -9.40 -12.04 24.04
CA PRO A 441 -8.89 -12.82 25.19
C PRO A 441 -7.38 -12.95 25.25
N HIS A 442 -6.65 -12.84 24.12
CA HIS A 442 -5.20 -12.98 24.03
C HIS A 442 -4.64 -12.06 22.95
N SER A 443 -3.48 -11.45 23.23
CA SER A 443 -2.69 -10.69 22.26
C SER A 443 -1.81 -11.62 21.42
N TYR A 444 -1.47 -11.20 20.19
CA TYR A 444 -0.41 -11.78 19.38
C TYR A 444 0.26 -10.65 18.58
N LEU A 445 1.55 -10.40 18.81
CA LEU A 445 2.23 -9.19 18.36
C LEU A 445 3.57 -9.46 17.64
N TRP A 446 4.19 -10.66 17.89
CA TRP A 446 5.58 -10.88 17.55
C TRP A 446 5.81 -11.60 16.23
N TYR A 447 4.92 -12.51 15.85
CA TYR A 447 5.13 -13.41 14.72
C TYR A 447 3.94 -13.43 13.76
N SER A 448 4.27 -13.59 12.49
CA SER A 448 3.30 -13.90 11.44
C SER A 448 2.71 -15.30 11.67
N THR A 449 1.51 -15.38 12.24
CA THR A 449 0.89 -16.66 12.65
C THR A 449 -0.45 -16.93 12.00
N THR A 450 -1.02 -15.97 11.26
CA THR A 450 -2.26 -16.18 10.50
C THR A 450 -1.96 -16.94 9.22
N PRO A 451 -2.61 -18.11 8.98
CA PRO A 451 -2.37 -18.89 7.78
C PRO A 451 -2.69 -18.12 6.50
N PRO A 452 -1.82 -18.15 5.47
CA PRO A 452 -2.08 -17.54 4.17
C PRO A 452 -3.39 -18.01 3.52
N ALA A 453 -3.75 -19.28 3.69
CA ALA A 453 -5.02 -19.83 3.20
C ALA A 453 -6.24 -19.17 3.84
N LEU A 454 -6.20 -18.92 5.15
CA LEU A 454 -7.26 -18.19 5.86
C LEU A 454 -7.37 -16.75 5.37
N MET A 455 -6.23 -16.05 5.25
CA MET A 455 -6.21 -14.68 4.70
C MET A 455 -6.84 -14.63 3.30
N TYR A 456 -6.45 -15.56 2.43
CA TYR A 456 -6.98 -15.61 1.07
C TYR A 456 -8.49 -15.86 1.05
N GLU A 457 -8.97 -16.86 1.79
CA GLU A 457 -10.38 -17.20 1.82
C GLU A 457 -11.24 -16.03 2.30
N GLU A 458 -10.87 -15.42 3.43
CA GLU A 458 -11.64 -14.33 4.02
C GLU A 458 -11.59 -13.06 3.18
N LEU A 459 -10.43 -12.70 2.65
CA LEU A 459 -10.26 -11.51 1.82
C LEU A 459 -10.88 -11.69 0.43
N ARG A 460 -10.83 -12.90 -0.15
CA ARG A 460 -11.52 -13.21 -1.41
C ARG A 460 -13.04 -13.10 -1.27
N LYS A 461 -13.62 -13.68 -0.22
CA LYS A 461 -15.05 -13.53 0.09
C LYS A 461 -15.45 -12.06 0.27
N ALA A 462 -14.62 -11.28 0.96
CA ALA A 462 -14.86 -9.86 1.14
C ALA A 462 -14.85 -9.11 -0.19
N TYR A 463 -13.84 -9.35 -1.04
CA TYR A 463 -13.74 -8.74 -2.36
C TYR A 463 -14.95 -9.09 -3.24
N ASP A 464 -15.35 -10.36 -3.28
CA ASP A 464 -16.50 -10.84 -4.07
C ASP A 464 -17.83 -10.24 -3.59
N THR A 465 -17.88 -9.72 -2.35
CA THR A 465 -19.03 -9.01 -1.79
C THR A 465 -18.83 -7.50 -1.74
N THR A 466 -18.06 -6.96 -2.70
CA THR A 466 -17.81 -5.53 -2.97
C THR A 466 -16.83 -4.81 -2.06
N ALA A 467 -16.04 -5.50 -1.26
CA ALA A 467 -14.98 -4.88 -0.47
C ALA A 467 -13.73 -4.60 -1.33
N ASP A 468 -13.87 -3.72 -2.31
CA ASP A 468 -12.83 -3.30 -3.25
C ASP A 468 -12.40 -1.84 -3.07
N ARG A 469 -12.92 -1.16 -2.03
CA ARG A 469 -12.64 0.27 -1.85
C ARG A 469 -11.45 0.54 -0.95
N ILE A 470 -11.40 -0.05 0.24
CA ILE A 470 -10.37 0.19 1.26
C ILE A 470 -9.97 -1.13 1.89
N TRP A 471 -8.69 -1.48 1.83
CA TRP A 471 -8.12 -2.57 2.62
C TRP A 471 -7.06 -2.03 3.56
N LEU A 472 -7.26 -2.25 4.86
CA LEU A 472 -6.42 -1.73 5.93
C LEU A 472 -5.98 -2.89 6.83
N ALA A 473 -4.67 -3.21 6.83
CA ALA A 473 -4.10 -4.20 7.73
C ALA A 473 -3.74 -3.56 9.07
N ASN A 474 -4.30 -4.07 10.16
CA ASN A 474 -3.84 -3.73 11.51
C ASN A 474 -2.46 -4.35 11.74
N CYS A 475 -1.47 -3.51 11.99
CA CYS A 475 -0.08 -3.89 12.14
C CYS A 475 0.60 -2.96 13.14
N GLY A 476 0.92 -3.47 14.33
CA GLY A 476 1.61 -2.69 15.35
C GLY A 476 3.05 -2.42 14.97
N ASP A 477 3.76 -3.49 14.66
CA ASP A 477 5.12 -3.49 14.17
C ASP A 477 5.22 -4.00 12.74
N LEU A 478 6.05 -3.38 11.94
CA LEU A 478 6.35 -3.86 10.60
C LEU A 478 7.25 -5.09 10.62
N LYS A 479 8.17 -5.16 11.60
CA LYS A 479 9.02 -6.33 11.83
C LYS A 479 8.22 -7.46 12.48
N GLY A 480 8.43 -8.67 12.00
CA GLY A 480 7.68 -9.87 12.37
C GLY A 480 6.41 -10.08 11.54
N ALA A 481 5.84 -9.03 10.94
CA ALA A 481 4.65 -9.08 10.10
C ALA A 481 4.93 -8.96 8.59
N GLU A 482 6.20 -8.94 8.16
CA GLU A 482 6.63 -8.61 6.79
C GLU A 482 5.94 -9.48 5.74
N MET A 483 5.89 -10.78 5.97
CA MET A 483 5.30 -11.75 5.04
C MET A 483 3.79 -11.55 4.92
N GLN A 484 3.08 -11.37 6.06
CA GLN A 484 1.62 -11.18 6.06
C GLN A 484 1.22 -9.83 5.47
N VAL A 485 1.94 -8.76 5.79
CA VAL A 485 1.73 -7.43 5.18
C VAL A 485 1.96 -7.50 3.67
N SER A 486 3.02 -8.19 3.22
CA SER A 486 3.28 -8.39 1.78
C SER A 486 2.14 -9.16 1.11
N LEU A 487 1.70 -10.28 1.68
CA LEU A 487 0.61 -11.09 1.14
C LEU A 487 -0.69 -10.29 1.07
N PHE A 488 -1.04 -9.58 2.14
CA PHE A 488 -2.23 -8.73 2.19
C PHE A 488 -2.23 -7.65 1.10
N LEU A 489 -1.10 -6.95 0.93
CA LEU A 489 -0.98 -5.88 -0.06
C LEU A 489 -0.86 -6.41 -1.49
N ASP A 490 -0.19 -7.55 -1.72
CA ASP A 490 -0.14 -8.21 -3.02
C ASP A 490 -1.54 -8.67 -3.46
N MET A 491 -2.34 -9.24 -2.55
CA MET A 491 -3.75 -9.57 -2.83
C MET A 491 -4.59 -8.31 -3.08
N ALA A 492 -4.40 -7.26 -2.31
CA ALA A 492 -5.11 -5.99 -2.52
C ALA A 492 -4.75 -5.33 -3.86
N TYR A 493 -3.53 -5.54 -4.35
CA TYR A 493 -3.09 -5.06 -5.65
C TYR A 493 -3.66 -5.91 -6.80
N ASP A 494 -3.58 -7.25 -6.72
CA ASP A 494 -4.07 -8.17 -7.75
C ASP A 494 -4.66 -9.45 -7.11
N ILE A 495 -5.91 -9.37 -6.68
CA ILE A 495 -6.59 -10.50 -6.02
C ILE A 495 -6.76 -11.70 -6.96
N ASP A 496 -6.88 -11.47 -8.26
CA ASP A 496 -7.10 -12.51 -9.25
C ASP A 496 -5.83 -13.30 -9.58
N SER A 497 -4.66 -12.83 -9.17
CA SER A 497 -3.41 -13.60 -9.27
C SER A 497 -3.29 -14.69 -8.20
N PHE A 498 -4.19 -14.69 -7.19
CA PHE A 498 -4.20 -15.65 -6.11
C PHE A 498 -5.29 -16.71 -6.27
N ASN A 499 -5.00 -17.90 -5.78
CA ASN A 499 -5.92 -19.02 -5.67
C ASN A 499 -5.51 -19.93 -4.50
N ALA A 500 -6.37 -20.91 -4.15
CA ALA A 500 -6.14 -21.81 -3.03
C ALA A 500 -4.80 -22.59 -3.12
N ASN A 501 -4.29 -22.86 -4.32
CA ASN A 501 -3.07 -23.62 -4.50
C ASN A 501 -1.81 -22.76 -4.36
N ASN A 502 -1.83 -21.53 -4.91
CA ASN A 502 -0.64 -20.71 -4.92
C ASN A 502 -0.45 -19.88 -3.65
N VAL A 503 -1.51 -19.64 -2.88
CA VAL A 503 -1.41 -18.88 -1.63
C VAL A 503 -0.67 -19.67 -0.54
N VAL A 504 -0.83 -20.99 -0.47
CA VAL A 504 -0.17 -21.82 0.55
C VAL A 504 1.35 -21.88 0.36
N THR A 505 1.82 -21.73 -0.87
CA THR A 505 3.27 -21.68 -1.19
C THR A 505 3.84 -20.27 -1.19
N TYR A 506 3.01 -19.26 -0.97
CA TYR A 506 3.44 -17.86 -0.98
C TYR A 506 4.61 -17.57 -0.01
N PRO A 507 4.59 -18.02 1.26
CA PRO A 507 5.68 -17.74 2.20
C PRO A 507 7.04 -18.25 1.70
N ALA A 508 7.09 -19.48 1.19
CA ALA A 508 8.31 -20.06 0.66
C ALA A 508 8.83 -19.30 -0.57
N ARG A 509 7.94 -18.94 -1.50
CA ARG A 509 8.30 -18.14 -2.68
C ARG A 509 8.74 -16.73 -2.31
N TRP A 510 8.11 -16.12 -1.32
CA TRP A 510 8.46 -14.81 -0.82
C TRP A 510 9.88 -14.80 -0.24
N LEU A 511 10.24 -15.80 0.57
CA LEU A 511 11.60 -15.98 1.11
C LEU A 511 12.61 -16.30 -0.01
N ALA A 512 12.27 -17.18 -0.94
CA ALA A 512 13.15 -17.54 -2.04
C ALA A 512 13.52 -16.33 -2.93
N LYS A 513 12.56 -15.44 -3.20
CA LYS A 513 12.81 -14.19 -3.94
C LYS A 513 13.82 -13.27 -3.24
N MET A 514 13.90 -13.31 -1.91
CA MET A 514 14.80 -12.45 -1.13
C MET A 514 16.17 -13.08 -0.88
N PHE A 515 16.21 -14.39 -0.66
CA PHE A 515 17.42 -15.07 -0.21
C PHE A 515 18.00 -16.06 -1.23
N GLY A 516 17.23 -16.43 -2.26
CA GLY A 516 17.66 -17.26 -3.37
C GLY A 516 16.76 -18.46 -3.63
N ASP A 517 16.46 -18.70 -4.92
CA ASP A 517 15.56 -19.77 -5.37
C ASP A 517 16.06 -21.18 -5.03
N GLN A 518 17.36 -21.34 -4.85
CA GLN A 518 17.97 -22.62 -4.44
C GLN A 518 17.53 -23.10 -3.06
N TYR A 519 16.97 -22.21 -2.23
CA TYR A 519 16.49 -22.54 -0.89
C TYR A 519 14.97 -22.75 -0.83
N TYR A 520 14.28 -22.74 -1.97
CA TYR A 520 12.81 -22.81 -1.99
C TYR A 520 12.26 -24.01 -1.21
N SER A 521 12.78 -25.22 -1.43
CA SER A 521 12.28 -26.42 -0.77
C SER A 521 12.51 -26.40 0.76
N VAL A 522 13.61 -25.80 1.20
CA VAL A 522 13.89 -25.62 2.64
C VAL A 522 12.93 -24.61 3.24
N PHE A 523 12.67 -23.51 2.55
CA PHE A 523 11.70 -22.51 2.99
C PHE A 523 10.28 -23.06 3.00
N GLU A 524 9.91 -23.93 2.04
CA GLU A 524 8.60 -24.57 2.00
C GLU A 524 8.38 -25.47 3.23
N ASP A 525 9.36 -26.29 3.60
CA ASP A 525 9.31 -27.13 4.80
C ASP A 525 9.21 -26.30 6.09
N ILE A 526 10.08 -25.30 6.25
CA ILE A 526 10.09 -24.42 7.42
C ILE A 526 8.78 -23.64 7.57
N THR A 527 8.33 -22.99 6.49
CA THR A 527 7.14 -22.13 6.57
C THR A 527 5.86 -22.95 6.75
N SER A 528 5.76 -24.12 6.12
CA SER A 528 4.65 -25.04 6.29
C SER A 528 4.58 -25.55 7.73
N SER A 529 5.70 -25.98 8.30
CA SER A 529 5.79 -26.44 9.68
C SER A 529 5.44 -25.31 10.66
N HIS A 530 6.01 -24.10 10.46
CA HIS A 530 5.71 -22.94 11.29
C HIS A 530 4.22 -22.60 11.30
N ILE A 531 3.58 -22.51 10.12
CA ILE A 531 2.17 -22.17 9.98
C ILE A 531 1.28 -23.22 10.66
N ASN A 532 1.56 -24.50 10.48
CA ASN A 532 0.79 -25.58 11.10
C ASN A 532 0.88 -25.54 12.63
N LEU A 533 2.07 -25.31 13.18
CA LEU A 533 2.26 -25.20 14.63
C LEU A 533 1.57 -23.94 15.17
N ALA A 534 1.78 -22.79 14.54
CA ALA A 534 1.17 -21.53 14.94
C ALA A 534 -0.34 -21.48 14.79
N PHE A 535 -0.91 -22.25 13.86
CA PHE A 535 -2.36 -22.41 13.74
C PHE A 535 -2.92 -23.26 14.88
N SER A 536 -2.20 -24.31 15.30
CA SER A 536 -2.59 -25.13 16.45
C SER A 536 -2.56 -24.31 17.75
N ARG A 537 -1.53 -23.50 17.94
CA ARG A 537 -1.40 -22.56 19.06
C ARG A 537 -0.39 -21.46 18.72
N LYS A 538 -0.80 -20.19 18.87
CA LYS A 538 0.11 -19.06 18.67
C LYS A 538 1.24 -19.09 19.73
N PRO A 539 2.50 -18.76 19.37
CA PRO A 539 3.63 -18.80 20.31
C PRO A 539 3.41 -17.96 21.57
N GLU A 540 2.73 -16.81 21.44
CA GLU A 540 2.44 -15.92 22.56
C GLU A 540 1.45 -16.52 23.59
N TYR A 541 0.81 -17.64 23.26
CA TYR A 541 -0.13 -18.34 24.17
C TYR A 541 0.54 -19.48 24.93
N MET A 542 1.82 -19.73 24.69
CA MET A 542 2.60 -20.75 25.40
C MET A 542 3.17 -20.20 26.70
#